data_0ac7366ab95c5b09d94a4f62048ded85
#
_entry.id   0ac7366ab95c5b09d94a4f62048ded85
#
_cell.length_a   1.000
_cell.length_b   1.000
_cell.length_c   1.000
_cell.angle_alpha   90.00
_cell.angle_beta   90.00
_cell.angle_gamma   90.00
#
_symmetry.space_group_name_H-M   'P 1'
#
loop_
_entity.id
_entity.type
_entity.pdbx_description
1 polymer ?
#
loop_
_entity_poly.entity_id
_entity_poly.type
_entity_poly.pdbx_seq_one_letter_code
_entity_poly.pdbx_strand_id
1 'polypeptide(L)'
;MKVCIAGGGKVGMYLAQSLLAHHHKVTIIEPQEALCRSLADSLDVPVVCGDAISFDTLRTADVASCDAFVAVTGNDEDNLVACQIAKREFGVDRTVARASNPKNRELLHTLGVDTVVCGTDNLSHILEREIETDTIRQLLSLGGGTASLNEILLPENFKFAGKAIMDIPIPGDTILVSITRDTEFIIPHGNTVLLPWDRILCLTQDDTLHLLTDAWGLTGK
;
A
#
# COMPACT_ATOMS: atom_id res chain seq x y z
N MET A 1 19.62 6.68 -5.55
CA MET A 1 18.88 6.65 -6.84
C MET A 1 18.53 8.08 -7.23
N LYS A 2 18.40 8.34 -8.53
CA LYS A 2 17.87 9.59 -9.07
C LYS A 2 16.42 9.33 -9.54
N VAL A 3 15.47 10.08 -9.01
CA VAL A 3 14.04 9.86 -9.25
C VAL A 3 13.42 11.14 -9.80
N CYS A 4 12.70 11.03 -10.91
CA CYS A 4 11.88 12.12 -11.43
C CYS A 4 10.41 11.88 -11.05
N ILE A 5 9.76 12.90 -10.49
CA ILE A 5 8.35 12.86 -10.07
C ILE A 5 7.55 13.79 -10.98
N ALA A 6 6.59 13.27 -11.70
CA ALA A 6 5.60 14.03 -12.47
C ALA A 6 4.35 14.27 -11.60
N GLY A 7 4.13 15.55 -11.25
CA GLY A 7 3.07 16.01 -10.37
C GLY A 7 3.59 16.49 -9.01
N GLY A 8 3.50 17.80 -8.77
CA GLY A 8 3.93 18.48 -7.54
C GLY A 8 2.83 18.64 -6.49
N GLY A 9 1.67 18.00 -6.67
CA GLY A 9 0.57 18.01 -5.71
C GLY A 9 0.94 17.33 -4.38
N LYS A 10 -0.03 17.15 -3.48
CA LYS A 10 0.22 16.59 -2.13
C LYS A 10 1.01 15.27 -2.17
N VAL A 11 0.61 14.34 -3.04
CA VAL A 11 1.28 13.02 -3.13
C VAL A 11 2.73 13.17 -3.59
N GLY A 12 2.97 13.95 -4.66
CA GLY A 12 4.31 14.16 -5.19
C GLY A 12 5.23 14.87 -4.19
N MET A 13 4.73 15.90 -3.51
CA MET A 13 5.48 16.61 -2.48
C MET A 13 5.89 15.70 -1.32
N TYR A 14 4.95 14.93 -0.74
CA TYR A 14 5.28 14.01 0.35
C TYR A 14 6.21 12.87 -0.09
N LEU A 15 6.03 12.37 -1.32
CA LEU A 15 6.95 11.39 -1.89
C LEU A 15 8.37 11.96 -2.03
N ALA A 16 8.49 13.20 -2.54
CA ALA A 16 9.78 13.87 -2.65
C ALA A 16 10.45 14.01 -1.29
N GLN A 17 9.74 14.48 -0.26
CA GLN A 17 10.25 14.58 1.10
C GLN A 17 10.75 13.24 1.65
N SER A 18 9.97 12.18 1.46
CA SER A 18 10.35 10.83 1.88
C SER A 18 11.60 10.33 1.18
N LEU A 19 11.70 10.53 -0.14
CA LEU A 19 12.86 10.11 -0.92
C LEU A 19 14.12 10.89 -0.53
N LEU A 20 14.00 12.19 -0.27
CA LEU A 20 15.11 13.02 0.22
C LEU A 20 15.61 12.57 1.60
N ALA A 21 14.69 12.23 2.52
CA ALA A 21 15.06 11.68 3.83
C ALA A 21 15.85 10.37 3.72
N HIS A 22 15.65 9.61 2.65
CA HIS A 22 16.41 8.40 2.34
C HIS A 22 17.61 8.64 1.40
N HIS A 23 18.06 9.90 1.29
CA HIS A 23 19.23 10.31 0.51
C HIS A 23 19.13 10.02 -1.02
N HIS A 24 17.93 10.00 -1.57
CA HIS A 24 17.73 9.96 -3.02
C HIS A 24 17.77 11.37 -3.61
N LYS A 25 18.19 11.46 -4.89
CA LYS A 25 18.09 12.71 -5.65
C LYS A 25 16.72 12.77 -6.32
N VAL A 26 16.04 13.89 -6.18
CA VAL A 26 14.68 14.06 -6.70
C VAL A 26 14.63 15.28 -7.64
N THR A 27 13.93 15.13 -8.76
CA THR A 27 13.50 16.24 -9.63
C THR A 27 11.98 16.18 -9.72
N ILE A 28 11.30 17.34 -9.64
CA ILE A 28 9.83 17.41 -9.75
C ILE A 28 9.46 18.13 -11.05
N ILE A 29 8.45 17.61 -11.76
CA ILE A 29 7.81 18.26 -12.90
C ILE A 29 6.39 18.64 -12.47
N GLU A 30 6.02 19.92 -12.68
CA GLU A 30 4.69 20.43 -12.30
C GLU A 30 4.27 21.53 -13.29
N PRO A 31 3.05 21.46 -13.87
CA PRO A 31 2.63 22.49 -14.84
C PRO A 31 2.22 23.82 -14.20
N GLN A 32 1.79 23.85 -12.94
CA GLN A 32 1.30 25.06 -12.29
C GLN A 32 2.45 25.90 -11.73
N GLU A 33 2.69 27.08 -12.30
CA GLU A 33 3.80 27.96 -11.92
C GLU A 33 3.80 28.34 -10.42
N ALA A 34 2.63 28.60 -9.85
CA ALA A 34 2.50 28.92 -8.44
C ALA A 34 2.94 27.78 -7.53
N LEU A 35 2.63 26.54 -7.93
CA LEU A 35 3.03 25.34 -7.20
C LEU A 35 4.52 25.04 -7.39
N CYS A 36 5.06 25.29 -8.59
CA CYS A 36 6.51 25.18 -8.84
C CYS A 36 7.31 26.08 -7.88
N ARG A 37 6.90 27.33 -7.71
CA ARG A 37 7.57 28.26 -6.78
C ARG A 37 7.49 27.76 -5.35
N SER A 38 6.30 27.36 -4.90
CA SER A 38 6.10 26.84 -3.54
C SER A 38 6.94 25.58 -3.26
N LEU A 39 7.09 24.70 -4.24
CA LEU A 39 7.91 23.50 -4.12
C LEU A 39 9.41 23.86 -4.06
N ALA A 40 9.87 24.77 -4.92
CA ALA A 40 11.25 25.22 -4.91
C ALA A 40 11.64 25.93 -3.60
N ASP A 41 10.69 26.67 -2.99
CA ASP A 41 10.91 27.35 -1.70
C ASP A 41 10.89 26.37 -0.51
N SER A 42 10.13 25.28 -0.61
CA SER A 42 9.92 24.32 0.50
C SER A 42 10.85 23.11 0.45
N LEU A 43 11.35 22.76 -0.72
CA LEU A 43 12.20 21.60 -0.96
C LEU A 43 13.47 22.06 -1.69
N ASP A 44 14.61 21.62 -1.23
CA ASP A 44 15.89 21.87 -1.93
C ASP A 44 16.09 20.87 -3.08
N VAL A 45 15.22 20.98 -4.10
CA VAL A 45 15.21 20.08 -5.28
C VAL A 45 14.99 20.86 -6.58
N PRO A 46 15.51 20.41 -7.70
CA PRO A 46 15.14 20.93 -9.00
C PRO A 46 13.65 20.77 -9.27
N VAL A 47 12.97 21.88 -9.64
CA VAL A 47 11.57 21.88 -10.07
C VAL A 47 11.50 22.38 -11.50
N VAL A 48 10.97 21.58 -12.40
CA VAL A 48 10.76 21.94 -13.80
C VAL A 48 9.29 22.31 -14.01
N CYS A 49 9.04 23.57 -14.35
CA CYS A 49 7.69 24.03 -14.68
C CYS A 49 7.34 23.62 -16.10
N GLY A 50 6.38 22.72 -16.23
CA GLY A 50 5.91 22.24 -17.52
C GLY A 50 5.06 20.98 -17.40
N ASP A 51 4.52 20.56 -18.53
CA ASP A 51 3.69 19.38 -18.63
C ASP A 51 4.56 18.12 -18.74
N ALA A 52 4.27 17.11 -17.91
CA ALA A 52 5.01 15.85 -17.90
C ALA A 52 4.77 14.94 -19.11
N ILE A 53 3.78 15.25 -19.96
CA ILE A 53 3.58 14.58 -21.26
C ILE A 53 4.34 15.29 -22.40
N SER A 54 4.98 16.41 -22.13
CA SER A 54 5.80 17.14 -23.10
C SER A 54 7.24 16.58 -23.13
N PHE A 55 7.67 16.18 -24.34
CA PHE A 55 9.04 15.69 -24.53
C PHE A 55 10.10 16.70 -24.12
N ASP A 56 9.89 18.00 -24.42
CA ASP A 56 10.83 19.07 -24.07
C ASP A 56 10.92 19.28 -22.55
N THR A 57 9.81 19.15 -21.86
CA THR A 57 9.79 19.20 -20.39
C THR A 57 10.56 18.04 -19.76
N LEU A 58 10.32 16.82 -20.24
CA LEU A 58 11.01 15.62 -19.77
C LEU A 58 12.54 15.71 -20.05
N ARG A 59 12.90 16.25 -21.20
CA ARG A 59 14.31 16.49 -21.53
C ARG A 59 14.95 17.52 -20.61
N THR A 60 14.24 18.64 -20.33
CA THR A 60 14.71 19.68 -19.40
C THR A 60 14.86 19.14 -17.97
N ALA A 61 14.01 18.22 -17.56
CA ALA A 61 14.08 17.53 -16.27
C ALA A 61 15.20 16.45 -16.21
N ASP A 62 15.92 16.25 -17.30
CA ASP A 62 17.00 15.24 -17.42
C ASP A 62 16.52 13.83 -17.07
N VAL A 63 15.33 13.46 -17.56
CA VAL A 63 14.67 12.18 -17.25
C VAL A 63 15.52 10.99 -17.70
N ALA A 64 16.29 11.13 -18.79
CA ALA A 64 17.18 10.07 -19.30
C ALA A 64 18.26 9.63 -18.30
N SER A 65 18.60 10.48 -17.32
CA SER A 65 19.58 10.15 -16.28
C SER A 65 18.95 9.59 -15.00
N CYS A 66 17.63 9.40 -14.99
CA CYS A 66 16.91 8.92 -13.80
C CYS A 66 16.84 7.40 -13.75
N ASP A 67 17.00 6.84 -12.54
CA ASP A 67 16.83 5.42 -12.27
C ASP A 67 15.35 5.01 -12.23
N ALA A 68 14.46 5.98 -11.90
CA ALA A 68 13.02 5.77 -11.85
C ALA A 68 12.25 7.04 -12.21
N PHE A 69 11.08 6.85 -12.81
CA PHE A 69 10.11 7.89 -13.12
C PHE A 69 8.78 7.57 -12.43
N VAL A 70 8.24 8.54 -11.68
CA VAL A 70 7.01 8.35 -10.89
C VAL A 70 5.97 9.38 -11.31
N ALA A 71 4.87 8.95 -11.92
CA ALA A 71 3.79 9.79 -12.35
C ALA A 71 2.63 9.75 -11.32
N VAL A 72 2.40 10.90 -10.67
CA VAL A 72 1.40 11.07 -9.60
C VAL A 72 0.54 12.32 -9.83
N THR A 73 0.29 12.68 -11.08
CA THR A 73 -0.62 13.76 -11.44
C THR A 73 -2.07 13.41 -11.04
N GLY A 74 -2.99 14.35 -11.20
CA GLY A 74 -4.41 14.11 -10.96
C GLY A 74 -5.12 13.28 -12.02
N ASN A 75 -4.45 12.97 -13.13
CA ASN A 75 -5.04 12.39 -14.34
C ASN A 75 -4.35 11.06 -14.68
N ASP A 76 -5.11 9.99 -14.79
CA ASP A 76 -4.58 8.64 -15.05
C ASP A 76 -3.99 8.51 -16.47
N GLU A 77 -4.60 9.20 -17.44
CA GLU A 77 -4.15 9.21 -18.83
C GLU A 77 -2.80 9.92 -18.97
N ASP A 78 -2.63 11.05 -18.31
CA ASP A 78 -1.35 11.78 -18.31
C ASP A 78 -0.25 10.96 -17.62
N ASN A 79 -0.60 10.27 -16.53
CA ASN A 79 0.33 9.38 -15.82
C ASN A 79 0.79 8.23 -16.73
N LEU A 80 -0.12 7.65 -17.50
CA LEU A 80 0.21 6.60 -18.48
C LEU A 80 1.15 7.13 -19.56
N VAL A 81 0.77 8.24 -20.21
CA VAL A 81 1.54 8.82 -21.32
C VAL A 81 2.93 9.24 -20.85
N ALA A 82 3.03 9.93 -19.71
CA ALA A 82 4.31 10.34 -19.15
C ALA A 82 5.24 9.14 -18.84
N CYS A 83 4.70 8.07 -18.25
CA CYS A 83 5.46 6.85 -18.01
C CYS A 83 5.90 6.16 -19.31
N GLN A 84 5.04 6.13 -20.32
CA GLN A 84 5.39 5.54 -21.61
C GLN A 84 6.51 6.33 -22.32
N ILE A 85 6.44 7.67 -22.31
CA ILE A 85 7.49 8.51 -22.88
C ILE A 85 8.80 8.32 -22.11
N ALA A 86 8.76 8.38 -20.77
CA ALA A 86 9.94 8.18 -19.93
C ALA A 86 10.62 6.84 -20.21
N LYS A 87 9.86 5.78 -20.36
CA LYS A 87 10.39 4.44 -20.61
C LYS A 87 10.90 4.24 -22.03
N ARG A 88 10.12 4.65 -23.05
CA ARG A 88 10.43 4.33 -24.46
C ARG A 88 11.42 5.30 -25.09
N GLU A 89 11.30 6.59 -24.77
CA GLU A 89 12.10 7.64 -25.40
C GLU A 89 13.31 8.05 -24.57
N PHE A 90 13.21 7.97 -23.24
CA PHE A 90 14.29 8.33 -22.33
C PHE A 90 15.00 7.13 -21.70
N GLY A 91 14.50 5.90 -21.90
CA GLY A 91 15.16 4.67 -21.46
C GLY A 91 15.15 4.47 -19.94
N VAL A 92 14.19 5.04 -19.23
CA VAL A 92 14.08 4.85 -17.76
C VAL A 92 13.67 3.40 -17.45
N ASP A 93 14.47 2.72 -16.64
CA ASP A 93 14.28 1.31 -16.34
C ASP A 93 13.02 1.01 -15.53
N ARG A 94 12.61 1.93 -14.64
CA ARG A 94 11.50 1.72 -13.73
C ARG A 94 10.50 2.87 -13.78
N THR A 95 9.26 2.55 -14.11
CA THR A 95 8.14 3.49 -14.14
C THR A 95 7.09 3.11 -13.09
N VAL A 96 6.60 4.11 -12.36
CA VAL A 96 5.53 3.95 -11.38
C VAL A 96 4.45 4.96 -11.69
N ALA A 97 3.19 4.54 -11.77
CA ALA A 97 2.06 5.42 -11.97
C ALA A 97 1.03 5.30 -10.85
N ARG A 98 0.47 6.45 -10.45
CA ARG A 98 -0.74 6.49 -9.66
C ARG A 98 -1.95 6.30 -10.58
N ALA A 99 -2.85 5.40 -10.21
CA ALA A 99 -4.20 5.33 -10.75
C ALA A 99 -5.19 5.88 -9.71
N SER A 100 -6.04 6.81 -10.12
CA SER A 100 -7.14 7.32 -9.30
C SER A 100 -8.38 6.44 -9.42
N ASN A 101 -8.60 5.86 -10.61
CA ASN A 101 -9.68 4.92 -10.86
C ASN A 101 -9.16 3.47 -10.75
N PRO A 102 -9.72 2.63 -9.84
CA PRO A 102 -9.31 1.23 -9.70
C PRO A 102 -9.37 0.43 -11.02
N LYS A 103 -10.33 0.74 -11.89
CA LYS A 103 -10.50 0.07 -13.21
C LYS A 103 -9.31 0.31 -14.16
N ASN A 104 -8.59 1.42 -13.98
CA ASN A 104 -7.45 1.75 -14.82
C ASN A 104 -6.16 1.04 -14.39
N ARG A 105 -6.10 0.44 -13.19
CA ARG A 105 -4.89 -0.21 -12.65
C ARG A 105 -4.33 -1.27 -13.59
N GLU A 106 -5.17 -2.21 -13.99
CA GLU A 106 -4.76 -3.31 -14.87
C GLU A 106 -4.44 -2.81 -16.28
N LEU A 107 -5.21 -1.83 -16.76
CA LEU A 107 -5.01 -1.22 -18.08
C LEU A 107 -3.64 -0.51 -18.15
N LEU A 108 -3.29 0.33 -17.18
CA LEU A 108 -2.00 1.02 -17.14
C LEU A 108 -0.82 0.04 -17.12
N HIS A 109 -0.94 -1.03 -16.32
CA HIS A 109 0.07 -2.08 -16.27
C HIS A 109 0.22 -2.80 -17.62
N THR A 110 -0.89 -3.19 -18.24
CA THR A 110 -0.89 -3.84 -19.57
C THR A 110 -0.29 -2.94 -20.65
N LEU A 111 -0.50 -1.62 -20.56
CA LEU A 111 0.04 -0.62 -21.48
C LEU A 111 1.51 -0.24 -21.19
N GLY A 112 2.17 -0.93 -20.26
CA GLY A 112 3.63 -0.92 -20.09
C GLY A 112 4.17 -0.09 -18.93
N VAL A 113 3.33 0.34 -17.99
CA VAL A 113 3.78 0.89 -16.71
C VAL A 113 4.21 -0.27 -15.80
N ASP A 114 5.41 -0.21 -15.24
CA ASP A 114 5.96 -1.34 -14.47
C ASP A 114 5.22 -1.57 -13.15
N THR A 115 4.85 -0.49 -12.48
CA THR A 115 4.11 -0.56 -11.21
C THR A 115 2.98 0.45 -11.19
N VAL A 116 1.77 0.00 -10.90
CA VAL A 116 0.60 0.88 -10.76
C VAL A 116 0.05 0.81 -9.34
N VAL A 117 -0.06 1.97 -8.69
CA VAL A 117 -0.59 2.11 -7.34
C VAL A 117 -1.94 2.82 -7.39
N CYS A 118 -3.00 2.16 -6.94
CA CYS A 118 -4.32 2.77 -6.82
C CYS A 118 -4.56 3.21 -5.37
N GLY A 119 -4.38 4.52 -5.12
CA GLY A 119 -4.59 5.08 -3.78
C GLY A 119 -6.05 5.05 -3.33
N THR A 120 -6.99 5.23 -4.26
CA THR A 120 -8.44 5.20 -3.98
C THR A 120 -8.88 3.83 -3.49
N ASP A 121 -8.45 2.77 -4.16
CA ASP A 121 -8.75 1.39 -3.80
C ASP A 121 -8.19 1.06 -2.41
N ASN A 122 -6.91 1.32 -2.20
CA ASN A 122 -6.25 1.08 -0.92
C ASN A 122 -6.92 1.84 0.23
N LEU A 123 -7.25 3.13 0.01
CA LEU A 123 -7.90 3.95 1.03
C LEU A 123 -9.32 3.49 1.32
N SER A 124 -10.09 3.11 0.28
CA SER A 124 -11.45 2.59 0.45
C SER A 124 -11.46 1.34 1.30
N HIS A 125 -10.56 0.39 1.05
CA HIS A 125 -10.44 -0.81 1.87
C HIS A 125 -10.00 -0.53 3.31
N ILE A 126 -9.16 0.48 3.54
CA ILE A 126 -8.80 0.88 4.90
C ILE A 126 -10.02 1.48 5.62
N LEU A 127 -10.76 2.38 4.96
CA LEU A 127 -11.94 3.01 5.54
C LEU A 127 -13.08 2.00 5.79
N GLU A 128 -13.30 1.06 4.85
CA GLU A 128 -14.24 -0.04 5.00
C GLU A 128 -13.93 -0.85 6.27
N ARG A 129 -12.66 -1.23 6.46
CA ARG A 129 -12.20 -1.94 7.66
C ARG A 129 -12.43 -1.17 8.96
N GLU A 130 -12.30 0.16 8.95
CA GLU A 130 -12.55 0.97 10.15
C GLU A 130 -14.03 1.12 10.49
N ILE A 131 -14.92 0.96 9.50
CA ILE A 131 -16.37 1.02 9.67
C ILE A 131 -16.91 -0.36 10.09
N GLU A 132 -16.31 -1.44 9.59
CA GLU A 132 -16.71 -2.79 9.93
C GLU A 132 -16.31 -3.10 11.38
N THR A 133 -17.33 -3.41 12.19
CA THR A 133 -17.16 -3.90 13.58
C THR A 133 -17.01 -5.41 13.65
N ASP A 134 -16.66 -6.04 12.54
CA ASP A 134 -16.61 -7.48 12.46
C ASP A 134 -15.52 -8.08 13.35
N THR A 135 -15.87 -9.21 13.95
CA THR A 135 -14.98 -10.01 14.80
C THR A 135 -13.74 -10.49 14.04
N ILE A 136 -13.81 -10.52 12.70
CA ILE A 136 -12.75 -11.03 11.81
C ILE A 136 -12.51 -10.02 10.68
N ARG A 137 -11.26 -9.61 10.50
CA ARG A 137 -10.85 -8.68 9.47
C ARG A 137 -9.72 -9.25 8.63
N GLN A 138 -9.87 -9.33 7.33
CA GLN A 138 -8.77 -9.64 6.42
C GLN A 138 -7.92 -8.40 6.20
N LEU A 139 -6.65 -8.45 6.61
CA LEU A 139 -5.72 -7.33 6.48
C LEU A 139 -4.97 -7.35 5.15
N LEU A 140 -4.60 -8.53 4.67
CA LEU A 140 -3.78 -8.69 3.46
C LEU A 140 -4.06 -10.04 2.81
N SER A 141 -4.21 -10.05 1.48
CA SER A 141 -4.20 -11.26 0.67
C SER A 141 -2.79 -11.51 0.13
N LEU A 142 -2.31 -12.73 0.23
CA LEU A 142 -0.97 -13.18 -0.17
C LEU A 142 -1.05 -14.23 -1.26
N GLY A 143 0.04 -14.36 -2.04
CA GLY A 143 0.15 -15.44 -3.03
C GLY A 143 -0.94 -15.43 -4.11
N GLY A 144 -1.48 -14.24 -4.48
CA GLY A 144 -2.55 -14.15 -5.48
C GLY A 144 -3.91 -14.68 -4.99
N GLY A 145 -4.17 -14.67 -3.68
CA GLY A 145 -5.42 -15.12 -3.08
C GLY A 145 -5.38 -16.55 -2.53
N THR A 146 -4.18 -17.14 -2.35
CA THR A 146 -4.06 -18.49 -1.78
C THR A 146 -3.95 -18.48 -0.25
N ALA A 147 -3.53 -17.38 0.35
CA ALA A 147 -3.41 -17.20 1.78
C ALA A 147 -3.77 -15.78 2.18
N SER A 148 -4.20 -15.59 3.41
CA SER A 148 -4.58 -14.28 3.94
C SER A 148 -4.05 -14.06 5.36
N LEU A 149 -3.69 -12.81 5.62
CA LEU A 149 -3.39 -12.32 6.96
C LEU A 149 -4.66 -11.72 7.54
N ASN A 150 -5.12 -12.28 8.66
CA ASN A 150 -6.40 -11.93 9.27
C ASN A 150 -6.21 -11.45 10.69
N GLU A 151 -6.96 -10.45 11.10
CA GLU A 151 -7.11 -10.02 12.49
C GLU A 151 -8.43 -10.54 13.06
N ILE A 152 -8.38 -11.16 14.21
CA ILE A 152 -9.55 -11.70 14.93
C ILE A 152 -9.62 -11.02 16.28
N LEU A 153 -10.74 -10.34 16.56
CA LEU A 153 -11.03 -9.81 17.88
C LEU A 153 -11.83 -10.86 18.68
N LEU A 154 -11.28 -11.35 19.79
CA LEU A 154 -11.98 -12.31 20.62
C LEU A 154 -13.14 -11.63 21.40
N PRO A 155 -14.36 -12.15 21.30
CA PRO A 155 -15.49 -11.59 22.00
C PRO A 155 -15.41 -11.83 23.51
N GLU A 156 -16.21 -11.09 24.29
CA GLU A 156 -16.30 -11.26 25.74
C GLU A 156 -16.63 -12.69 26.16
N ASN A 157 -17.51 -13.34 25.42
CA ASN A 157 -17.96 -14.71 25.68
C ASN A 157 -17.15 -15.76 24.89
N PHE A 158 -15.87 -15.49 24.60
CA PHE A 158 -15.03 -16.40 23.85
C PHE A 158 -14.97 -17.79 24.51
N LYS A 159 -15.31 -18.82 23.75
CA LYS A 159 -15.45 -20.22 24.19
C LYS A 159 -14.23 -20.79 24.89
N PHE A 160 -13.04 -20.36 24.51
CA PHE A 160 -11.77 -20.85 25.03
C PHE A 160 -11.02 -19.80 25.88
N ALA A 161 -11.72 -18.82 26.40
CA ALA A 161 -11.10 -17.82 27.28
C ALA A 161 -10.41 -18.49 28.47
N GLY A 162 -9.18 -18.08 28.77
CA GLY A 162 -8.40 -18.66 29.86
C GLY A 162 -7.67 -19.97 29.52
N LYS A 163 -7.79 -20.49 28.29
CA LYS A 163 -7.06 -21.71 27.85
C LYS A 163 -5.76 -21.33 27.13
N ALA A 164 -4.77 -22.20 27.25
CA ALA A 164 -3.53 -22.07 26.50
C ALA A 164 -3.75 -22.42 25.01
N ILE A 165 -2.94 -21.83 24.14
CA ILE A 165 -3.03 -22.06 22.68
C ILE A 165 -2.91 -23.55 22.34
N MET A 166 -2.05 -24.28 23.03
CA MET A 166 -1.86 -25.73 22.79
C MET A 166 -3.09 -26.57 23.14
N ASP A 167 -4.03 -26.04 23.93
CA ASP A 167 -5.22 -26.74 24.41
C ASP A 167 -6.48 -26.39 23.61
N ILE A 168 -6.34 -25.59 22.55
CA ILE A 168 -7.46 -25.15 21.69
C ILE A 168 -7.31 -25.68 20.27
N PRO A 169 -8.42 -25.94 19.56
CA PRO A 169 -8.35 -26.41 18.19
C PRO A 169 -7.88 -25.28 17.26
N ILE A 170 -6.78 -25.51 16.55
CA ILE A 170 -6.26 -24.64 15.50
C ILE A 170 -6.11 -25.50 14.26
N PRO A 171 -6.72 -25.17 13.10
CA PRO A 171 -6.51 -25.87 11.84
C PRO A 171 -5.04 -25.90 11.44
N GLY A 172 -4.59 -27.01 10.80
CA GLY A 172 -3.17 -27.23 10.49
C GLY A 172 -2.53 -26.15 9.58
N ASP A 173 -3.33 -25.50 8.74
CA ASP A 173 -2.86 -24.44 7.81
C ASP A 173 -3.08 -23.03 8.40
N THR A 174 -3.04 -22.92 9.72
CA THR A 174 -3.18 -21.66 10.44
C THR A 174 -1.98 -21.41 11.36
N ILE A 175 -1.43 -20.21 11.30
CA ILE A 175 -0.38 -19.76 12.21
C ILE A 175 -0.88 -18.52 12.95
N LEU A 176 -0.82 -18.54 14.27
CA LEU A 176 -1.01 -17.33 15.09
C LEU A 176 0.28 -16.54 15.10
N VAL A 177 0.26 -15.32 14.55
CA VAL A 177 1.44 -14.49 14.34
C VAL A 177 1.72 -13.62 15.56
N SER A 178 0.68 -12.95 16.08
CA SER A 178 0.79 -12.10 17.28
C SER A 178 -0.55 -11.99 17.98
N ILE A 179 -0.49 -11.56 19.24
CA ILE A 179 -1.64 -11.18 20.06
C ILE A 179 -1.40 -9.75 20.55
N THR A 180 -2.36 -8.88 20.36
CA THR A 180 -2.36 -7.55 20.98
C THR A 180 -3.42 -7.55 22.07
N ARG A 181 -2.99 -7.31 23.29
CA ARG A 181 -3.84 -7.22 24.49
C ARG A 181 -3.69 -5.82 25.06
N ASP A 182 -4.75 -5.03 24.99
CA ASP A 182 -4.72 -3.58 25.29
C ASP A 182 -3.60 -2.88 24.49
N THR A 183 -2.48 -2.60 25.13
CA THR A 183 -1.28 -1.98 24.51
C THR A 183 -0.08 -2.93 24.45
N GLU A 184 -0.20 -4.15 24.96
CA GLU A 184 0.88 -5.13 24.99
C GLU A 184 0.88 -5.96 23.71
N PHE A 185 2.06 -6.07 23.08
CA PHE A 185 2.29 -6.94 21.93
C PHE A 185 2.94 -8.25 22.37
N ILE A 186 2.26 -9.37 22.14
CA ILE A 186 2.64 -10.70 22.60
C ILE A 186 2.97 -11.57 21.38
N ILE A 187 4.15 -12.20 21.37
CA ILE A 187 4.47 -13.28 20.44
C ILE A 187 3.91 -14.58 21.02
N PRO A 188 2.93 -15.23 20.38
CA PRO A 188 2.26 -16.39 20.96
C PRO A 188 3.15 -17.63 20.96
N HIS A 189 3.06 -18.38 22.05
CA HIS A 189 3.63 -19.71 22.21
C HIS A 189 2.53 -20.68 22.63
N GLY A 190 2.81 -21.98 22.62
CA GLY A 190 1.81 -22.98 23.01
C GLY A 190 1.19 -22.80 24.37
N ASN A 191 1.95 -22.26 25.35
CA ASN A 191 1.49 -21.97 26.71
C ASN A 191 0.87 -20.57 26.87
N THR A 192 0.82 -19.76 25.85
CA THR A 192 0.16 -18.44 25.88
C THR A 192 -1.34 -18.63 26.05
N VAL A 193 -1.91 -17.95 27.04
CA VAL A 193 -3.35 -18.01 27.35
C VAL A 193 -4.08 -16.93 26.57
N LEU A 194 -5.20 -17.31 25.92
CA LEU A 194 -6.08 -16.38 25.24
C LEU A 194 -7.12 -15.79 26.19
N LEU A 195 -7.35 -14.50 26.09
CA LEU A 195 -8.31 -13.77 26.91
C LEU A 195 -9.36 -13.08 26.01
N PRO A 196 -10.56 -12.76 26.55
CA PRO A 196 -11.50 -11.89 25.87
C PRO A 196 -10.84 -10.57 25.48
N TRP A 197 -11.27 -10.03 24.33
CA TRP A 197 -10.76 -8.77 23.75
C TRP A 197 -9.33 -8.82 23.21
N ASP A 198 -8.65 -9.98 23.28
CA ASP A 198 -7.40 -10.16 22.56
C ASP A 198 -7.62 -9.96 21.05
N ARG A 199 -6.76 -9.19 20.42
CA ARG A 199 -6.65 -9.07 18.96
C ARG A 199 -5.59 -10.04 18.47
N ILE A 200 -6.00 -11.03 17.73
CA ILE A 200 -5.11 -12.08 17.23
C ILE A 200 -4.84 -11.84 15.75
N LEU A 201 -3.58 -11.70 15.39
CA LEU A 201 -3.13 -11.72 14.02
C LEU A 201 -2.83 -13.17 13.64
N CYS A 202 -3.50 -13.69 12.62
CA CYS A 202 -3.25 -15.03 12.12
C CYS A 202 -3.05 -15.04 10.60
N LEU A 203 -2.21 -15.96 10.16
CA LEU A 203 -2.03 -16.32 8.74
C LEU A 203 -2.77 -17.62 8.48
N THR A 204 -3.66 -17.62 7.49
CA THR A 204 -4.44 -18.79 7.09
C THR A 204 -4.40 -18.97 5.57
N GLN A 205 -4.56 -20.20 5.09
CA GLN A 205 -5.01 -20.39 3.71
C GLN A 205 -6.47 -19.93 3.59
N ASP A 206 -6.87 -19.42 2.42
CA ASP A 206 -8.21 -18.83 2.24
C ASP A 206 -9.35 -19.81 2.60
N ASP A 207 -9.18 -21.09 2.24
CA ASP A 207 -10.15 -22.15 2.54
C ASP A 207 -10.16 -22.58 4.03
N THR A 208 -9.23 -22.09 4.85
CA THR A 208 -9.05 -22.54 6.25
C THR A 208 -9.61 -21.55 7.28
N LEU A 209 -9.77 -20.30 6.91
CA LEU A 209 -10.26 -19.25 7.84
C LEU A 209 -11.63 -19.63 8.42
N HIS A 210 -12.55 -20.10 7.61
CA HIS A 210 -13.88 -20.50 8.08
C HIS A 210 -13.82 -21.68 9.06
N LEU A 211 -12.87 -22.60 8.90
CA LEU A 211 -12.67 -23.73 9.83
C LEU A 211 -12.20 -23.23 11.20
N LEU A 212 -11.31 -22.22 11.22
CA LEU A 212 -10.85 -21.62 12.46
C LEU A 212 -12.00 -20.91 13.18
N THR A 213 -12.78 -20.12 12.43
CA THR A 213 -13.89 -19.33 13.00
C THR A 213 -15.01 -20.24 13.51
N ASP A 214 -15.33 -21.30 12.83
CA ASP A 214 -16.30 -22.32 13.27
C ASP A 214 -15.80 -23.05 14.52
N ALA A 215 -14.54 -23.50 14.52
CA ALA A 215 -13.94 -24.18 15.67
C ALA A 215 -13.96 -23.29 16.92
N TRP A 216 -13.76 -21.98 16.75
CA TRP A 216 -13.73 -21.01 17.84
C TRP A 216 -15.10 -20.44 18.19
N GLY A 217 -16.13 -20.71 17.38
CA GLY A 217 -17.50 -20.22 17.60
C GLY A 217 -17.61 -18.72 17.36
N LEU A 218 -16.84 -18.20 16.38
CA LEU A 218 -16.78 -16.78 16.02
C LEU A 218 -17.66 -16.43 14.79
N THR A 219 -18.35 -17.39 14.23
CA THR A 219 -19.32 -17.15 13.15
C THR A 219 -20.45 -16.28 13.67
N GLY A 220 -20.49 -15.04 13.19
CA GLY A 220 -21.47 -14.03 13.56
C GLY A 220 -22.91 -14.48 13.25
N LYS A 221 -23.81 -14.02 14.08
CA LYS A 221 -25.24 -13.99 13.77
C LYS A 221 -25.52 -12.89 12.76
#